data_1395c8b1634587f1f5adf5487f015983
#
_entry.id   1395c8b1634587f1f5adf5487f015983
#
_cell.length_a   1.000
_cell.length_b   1.000
_cell.length_c   1.000
_cell.angle_alpha   90.00
_cell.angle_beta   90.00
_cell.angle_gamma   90.00
#
_symmetry.space_group_name_H-M   'P 1'
#
loop_
_entity.id
_entity.type
_entity.pdbx_description
1 polymer ?
#
loop_
_entity_poly.entity_id
_entity_poly.type
_entity_poly.pdbx_seq_one_letter_code
_entity_poly.pdbx_strand_id
1 'polypeptide(L)'
;MMTIIVSKNGKKFEKIENTDFILEDKLQALVHENEIMKKIKFSPDEDLTLLTLAREFSTTSGPADVIAIDAEGNIYIIETKLKKNSDRREILAQIIDYAGAMWDEFIDFNKFEEKLKDNTSFSAKSISELIRNSDFEIRADLDIDKIIENMKQN
;
A
#
# COMPACT_ATOMS: atom_id res chain seq x y z
N MET A 1 -9.59 -25.57 -6.56
CA MET A 1 -10.51 -24.41 -6.50
C MET A 1 -10.75 -24.14 -5.01
N MET A 2 -10.35 -22.96 -4.49
CA MET A 2 -10.53 -22.64 -3.07
C MET A 2 -11.92 -22.02 -2.91
N THR A 3 -12.76 -22.59 -2.07
CA THR A 3 -14.07 -22.06 -1.73
C THR A 3 -13.95 -21.33 -0.40
N ILE A 4 -14.26 -20.03 -0.38
CA ILE A 4 -14.29 -19.23 0.84
C ILE A 4 -15.74 -19.15 1.33
N ILE A 5 -15.96 -19.53 2.58
CA ILE A 5 -17.26 -19.44 3.24
C ILE A 5 -17.13 -18.41 4.37
N VAL A 6 -17.94 -17.36 4.32
CA VAL A 6 -17.93 -16.29 5.33
C VAL A 6 -19.25 -16.25 6.07
N SER A 7 -19.18 -16.09 7.39
CA SER A 7 -20.36 -15.86 8.24
C SER A 7 -20.20 -14.57 9.03
N LYS A 8 -21.08 -13.58 8.80
CA LYS A 8 -21.06 -12.29 9.52
C LYS A 8 -21.62 -12.36 10.95
N ASN A 9 -22.38 -13.41 11.27
CA ASN A 9 -23.09 -13.50 12.56
C ASN A 9 -23.19 -14.94 13.14
N GLY A 10 -22.40 -15.86 12.62
CA GLY A 10 -22.41 -17.29 13.01
C GLY A 10 -23.66 -18.08 12.59
N LYS A 11 -24.67 -17.42 11.98
CA LYS A 11 -25.98 -18.04 11.67
C LYS A 11 -26.26 -18.16 10.18
N LYS A 12 -25.58 -17.38 9.36
CA LYS A 12 -25.75 -17.43 7.89
C LYS A 12 -24.38 -17.50 7.23
N PHE A 13 -24.20 -18.52 6.40
CA PHE A 13 -22.98 -18.73 5.62
C PHE A 13 -23.23 -18.30 4.18
N GLU A 14 -22.37 -17.44 3.66
CA GLU A 14 -22.39 -17.05 2.26
C GLU A 14 -21.15 -17.62 1.57
N LYS A 15 -21.38 -18.32 0.46
CA LYS A 15 -20.31 -18.74 -0.43
C LYS A 15 -19.88 -17.54 -1.24
N ILE A 16 -18.62 -17.14 -1.10
CA ILE A 16 -18.03 -16.12 -1.96
C ILE A 16 -17.44 -16.81 -3.18
N GLU A 17 -18.00 -16.52 -4.34
CA GLU A 17 -17.40 -16.95 -5.60
C GLU A 17 -16.21 -16.05 -5.94
N ASN A 18 -15.16 -16.66 -6.50
CA ASN A 18 -14.05 -15.90 -7.04
C ASN A 18 -14.58 -14.95 -8.12
N THR A 19 -14.52 -13.66 -7.87
CA THR A 19 -14.83 -12.64 -8.84
C THR A 19 -13.51 -12.18 -9.45
N ASP A 20 -13.32 -12.42 -10.75
CA ASP A 20 -12.18 -11.87 -11.46
C ASP A 20 -12.39 -10.37 -11.68
N PHE A 21 -11.38 -9.57 -11.33
CA PHE A 21 -11.36 -8.17 -11.72
C PHE A 21 -11.23 -8.06 -13.24
N ILE A 22 -12.04 -7.20 -13.84
CA ILE A 22 -12.03 -6.97 -15.30
C ILE A 22 -10.91 -5.99 -15.66
N LEU A 23 -10.60 -5.04 -14.78
CA LEU A 23 -9.63 -3.96 -14.99
C LEU A 23 -8.65 -3.89 -13.82
N GLU A 24 -7.37 -3.76 -14.14
CA GLU A 24 -6.29 -3.55 -13.17
C GLU A 24 -6.51 -2.28 -12.34
N ASP A 25 -6.95 -1.20 -12.98
CA ASP A 25 -7.32 0.07 -12.33
C ASP A 25 -8.31 -0.10 -11.16
N LYS A 26 -9.31 -0.98 -11.31
CA LYS A 26 -10.26 -1.28 -10.22
C LYS A 26 -9.61 -2.06 -9.07
N LEU A 27 -8.70 -2.99 -9.38
CA LEU A 27 -7.95 -3.71 -8.37
C LEU A 27 -7.05 -2.76 -7.59
N GLN A 28 -6.34 -1.90 -8.28
CA GLN A 28 -5.46 -0.87 -7.73
C GLN A 28 -6.24 0.11 -6.82
N ALA A 29 -7.40 0.62 -7.30
CA ALA A 29 -8.26 1.49 -6.51
C ALA A 29 -8.71 0.80 -5.22
N LEU A 30 -9.08 -0.48 -5.28
CA LEU A 30 -9.51 -1.25 -4.12
C LEU A 30 -8.35 -1.45 -3.11
N VAL A 31 -7.15 -1.77 -3.59
CA VAL A 31 -5.96 -1.94 -2.75
C VAL A 31 -5.57 -0.62 -2.07
N HIS A 32 -5.81 0.51 -2.72
CA HIS A 32 -5.56 1.83 -2.13
C HIS A 32 -6.54 2.17 -0.99
N GLU A 33 -7.71 1.55 -0.91
CA GLU A 33 -8.64 1.77 0.20
C GLU A 33 -8.07 1.19 1.51
N ASN A 34 -7.79 2.04 2.51
CA ASN A 34 -7.19 1.62 3.78
C ASN A 34 -7.99 0.51 4.49
N GLU A 35 -9.32 0.54 4.41
CA GLU A 35 -10.18 -0.49 4.98
C GLU A 35 -10.01 -1.86 4.31
N ILE A 36 -9.59 -1.89 3.06
CA ILE A 36 -9.27 -3.12 2.34
C ILE A 36 -7.81 -3.50 2.60
N MET A 37 -6.90 -2.53 2.56
CA MET A 37 -5.47 -2.75 2.81
C MET A 37 -5.23 -3.45 4.15
N LYS A 38 -5.90 -3.03 5.23
CA LYS A 38 -5.85 -3.68 6.56
C LYS A 38 -6.26 -5.15 6.56
N LYS A 39 -7.00 -5.61 5.55
CA LYS A 39 -7.50 -7.00 5.44
C LYS A 39 -6.61 -7.88 4.55
N ILE A 40 -5.67 -7.29 3.84
CA ILE A 40 -4.74 -8.02 2.98
C ILE A 40 -3.62 -8.59 3.87
N LYS A 41 -3.45 -9.89 3.85
CA LYS A 41 -2.30 -10.56 4.47
C LYS A 41 -1.17 -10.66 3.45
N PHE A 42 -0.11 -9.90 3.65
CA PHE A 42 1.07 -9.90 2.79
C PHE A 42 2.02 -11.05 3.11
N SER A 43 2.05 -11.49 4.37
CA SER A 43 2.78 -12.65 4.83
C SER A 43 1.90 -13.51 5.74
N PRO A 44 1.96 -14.86 5.63
CA PRO A 44 1.26 -15.75 6.56
C PRO A 44 1.78 -15.67 8.00
N ASP A 45 3.03 -15.28 8.17
CA ASP A 45 3.76 -15.37 9.44
C ASP A 45 3.92 -14.00 10.15
N GLU A 46 3.48 -12.90 9.51
CA GLU A 46 3.65 -11.55 10.04
C GLU A 46 2.30 -10.80 10.06
N ASP A 47 2.00 -10.16 11.17
CA ASP A 47 0.88 -9.21 11.30
C ASP A 47 1.30 -7.84 10.74
N LEU A 48 1.61 -7.80 9.44
CA LEU A 48 1.94 -6.58 8.75
C LEU A 48 0.67 -5.80 8.40
N THR A 49 0.52 -4.63 8.99
CA THR A 49 -0.54 -3.67 8.66
C THR A 49 0.06 -2.49 7.92
N LEU A 50 -0.50 -2.16 6.77
CA LEU A 50 -0.04 -1.07 5.92
C LEU A 50 -1.07 0.07 5.86
N LEU A 51 -0.56 1.30 5.88
CA LEU A 51 -1.28 2.52 5.58
C LEU A 51 -0.92 2.99 4.18
N THR A 52 -1.90 3.11 3.29
CA THR A 52 -1.67 3.61 1.94
C THR A 52 -1.43 5.11 1.95
N LEU A 53 -0.39 5.55 1.26
CA LEU A 53 -0.04 6.96 1.09
C LEU A 53 -0.57 7.50 -0.24
N ALA A 54 -0.27 6.82 -1.34
CA ALA A 54 -0.63 7.28 -2.67
C ALA A 54 -0.91 6.12 -3.61
N ARG A 55 -1.71 6.42 -4.64
CA ARG A 55 -1.97 5.59 -5.81
C ARG A 55 -1.40 6.27 -7.05
N GLU A 56 -0.94 5.49 -8.04
CA GLU A 56 -0.36 6.04 -9.27
C GLU A 56 0.77 7.04 -8.94
N PHE A 57 1.66 6.65 -8.03
CA PHE A 57 2.74 7.52 -7.58
C PHE A 57 3.80 7.66 -8.66
N SER A 58 3.94 8.85 -9.21
CA SER A 58 4.82 9.11 -10.35
C SER A 58 6.29 9.05 -9.97
N THR A 59 7.07 8.20 -10.66
CA THR A 59 8.52 8.11 -10.60
C THR A 59 9.13 8.28 -11.99
N THR A 60 10.45 8.42 -12.10
CA THR A 60 11.15 8.46 -13.40
C THR A 60 11.03 7.15 -14.17
N SER A 61 10.78 6.04 -13.50
CA SER A 61 10.54 4.73 -14.11
C SER A 61 9.07 4.47 -14.46
N GLY A 62 8.17 5.42 -14.17
CA GLY A 62 6.73 5.30 -14.37
C GLY A 62 5.94 5.40 -13.07
N PRO A 63 4.60 5.31 -13.13
CA PRO A 63 3.76 5.35 -11.95
C PRO A 63 3.78 4.02 -11.20
N ALA A 64 4.16 4.03 -9.92
CA ALA A 64 3.96 2.90 -9.03
C ALA A 64 2.50 2.80 -8.61
N ASP A 65 1.92 1.61 -8.63
CA ASP A 65 0.49 1.41 -8.39
C ASP A 65 0.02 1.93 -7.03
N VAL A 66 0.68 1.51 -5.95
CA VAL A 66 0.38 1.98 -4.59
C VAL A 66 1.67 2.09 -3.78
N ILE A 67 1.80 3.20 -3.06
CA ILE A 67 2.81 3.41 -2.03
C ILE A 67 2.13 3.32 -0.67
N ALA A 68 2.74 2.58 0.26
CA ALA A 68 2.24 2.40 1.61
C ALA A 68 3.38 2.44 2.64
N ILE A 69 3.03 2.59 3.90
CA ILE A 69 3.97 2.49 5.03
C ILE A 69 3.45 1.50 6.08
N ASP A 70 4.38 0.92 6.83
CA ASP A 70 4.06 0.20 8.06
C ASP A 70 4.19 1.08 9.31
N ALA A 71 3.91 0.50 10.47
CA ALA A 71 3.99 1.19 11.77
C ALA A 71 5.43 1.53 12.18
N GLU A 72 6.44 1.03 11.50
CA GLU A 72 7.86 1.29 11.76
C GLU A 72 8.43 2.37 10.83
N GLY A 73 7.66 2.82 9.84
CA GLY A 73 8.07 3.82 8.86
C GLY A 73 8.77 3.23 7.64
N ASN A 74 8.72 1.91 7.44
CA ASN A 74 9.21 1.31 6.21
C ASN A 74 8.25 1.62 5.06
N ILE A 75 8.81 1.94 3.89
CA ILE A 75 8.05 2.26 2.68
C ILE A 75 7.87 0.98 1.85
N TYR A 76 6.65 0.76 1.38
CA TYR A 76 6.27 -0.36 0.55
C TYR A 76 5.79 0.11 -0.81
N ILE A 77 6.33 -0.52 -1.85
CA ILE A 77 5.86 -0.39 -3.23
C ILE A 77 5.03 -1.61 -3.55
N ILE A 78 3.79 -1.38 -3.94
CA ILE A 78 2.83 -2.44 -4.23
C ILE A 78 2.45 -2.35 -5.70
N GLU A 79 2.74 -3.40 -6.44
CA GLU A 79 2.34 -3.57 -7.83
C GLU A 79 1.17 -4.55 -7.91
N THR A 80 0.13 -4.17 -8.62
CA THR A 80 -1.08 -4.98 -8.79
C THR A 80 -1.19 -5.50 -10.22
N LYS A 81 -1.46 -6.80 -10.38
CA LYS A 81 -1.66 -7.40 -11.70
C LYS A 81 -2.83 -8.37 -11.70
N LEU A 82 -3.61 -8.34 -12.75
CA LEU A 82 -4.63 -9.37 -12.96
C LEU A 82 -3.95 -10.70 -13.22
N LYS A 83 -4.48 -11.78 -12.63
CA LYS A 83 -3.95 -13.14 -12.79
C LYS A 83 -3.71 -13.53 -14.24
N LYS A 84 -4.55 -13.09 -15.17
CA LYS A 84 -4.43 -13.36 -16.60
C LYS A 84 -3.25 -12.64 -17.28
N ASN A 85 -2.75 -11.57 -16.65
CA ASN A 85 -1.68 -10.71 -17.19
C ASN A 85 -0.38 -10.85 -16.38
N SER A 86 -0.31 -11.80 -15.44
CA SER A 86 0.80 -11.90 -14.50
C SER A 86 2.01 -12.64 -15.09
N ASP A 87 2.91 -11.93 -15.75
CA ASP A 87 4.29 -12.37 -15.87
C ASP A 87 5.06 -11.95 -14.62
N ARG A 88 5.48 -12.94 -13.83
CA ARG A 88 6.19 -12.67 -12.56
C ARG A 88 7.52 -11.96 -12.76
N ARG A 89 8.19 -12.17 -13.92
CA ARG A 89 9.48 -11.52 -14.22
C ARG A 89 9.28 -10.06 -14.53
N GLU A 90 8.21 -9.74 -15.27
CA GLU A 90 7.83 -8.37 -15.57
C GLU A 90 7.46 -7.60 -14.31
N ILE A 91 6.62 -8.18 -13.43
CA ILE A 91 6.25 -7.58 -12.13
C ILE A 91 7.48 -7.31 -11.27
N LEU A 92 8.39 -8.29 -11.17
CA LEU A 92 9.61 -8.13 -10.39
C LEU A 92 10.51 -7.02 -10.97
N ALA A 93 10.65 -6.96 -12.30
CA ALA A 93 11.42 -5.91 -12.95
C ALA A 93 10.82 -4.54 -12.68
N GLN A 94 9.50 -4.37 -12.80
CA GLN A 94 8.80 -3.12 -12.48
C GLN A 94 9.05 -2.67 -11.03
N ILE A 95 8.91 -3.59 -10.06
CA ILE A 95 9.14 -3.26 -8.63
C ILE A 95 10.59 -2.81 -8.41
N ILE A 96 11.57 -3.49 -9.02
CA ILE A 96 12.99 -3.11 -8.90
C ILE A 96 13.25 -1.74 -9.54
N ASP A 97 12.68 -1.47 -10.71
CA ASP A 97 12.81 -0.19 -11.40
C ASP A 97 12.20 0.95 -10.58
N TYR A 98 11.01 0.75 -9.99
CA TYR A 98 10.39 1.74 -9.11
C TYR A 98 11.18 1.95 -7.82
N ALA A 99 11.70 0.88 -7.20
CA ALA A 99 12.52 0.99 -6.01
C ALA A 99 13.81 1.77 -6.28
N GLY A 100 14.46 1.51 -7.44
CA GLY A 100 15.64 2.27 -7.88
C GLY A 100 15.32 3.75 -8.12
N ALA A 101 14.23 4.04 -8.83
CA ALA A 101 13.79 5.40 -9.08
C ALA A 101 13.43 6.14 -7.78
N MET A 102 12.73 5.49 -6.87
CA MET A 102 12.40 6.07 -5.57
C MET A 102 13.66 6.35 -4.74
N TRP A 103 14.63 5.45 -4.74
CA TRP A 103 15.89 5.67 -4.05
C TRP A 103 16.64 6.88 -4.60
N ASP A 104 16.73 7.02 -5.92
CA ASP A 104 17.46 8.13 -6.55
C ASP A 104 16.74 9.47 -6.39
N GLU A 105 15.41 9.49 -6.49
CA GLU A 105 14.63 10.74 -6.50
C GLU A 105 14.27 11.21 -5.09
N PHE A 106 14.00 10.29 -4.16
CA PHE A 106 13.36 10.56 -2.87
C PHE A 106 14.16 10.11 -1.65
N ILE A 107 15.49 10.01 -1.78
CA ILE A 107 16.40 9.84 -0.63
C ILE A 107 16.25 11.00 0.37
N ASP A 108 15.76 12.17 -0.08
CA ASP A 108 15.36 13.29 0.76
C ASP A 108 13.86 13.16 1.08
N PHE A 109 13.55 12.92 2.35
CA PHE A 109 12.18 12.80 2.85
C PHE A 109 11.30 14.00 2.47
N ASN A 110 11.84 15.24 2.48
CA ASN A 110 11.03 16.41 2.16
C ASN A 110 10.58 16.38 0.70
N LYS A 111 11.46 15.97 -0.22
CA LYS A 111 11.10 15.80 -1.63
C LYS A 111 10.05 14.71 -1.81
N PHE A 112 10.17 13.62 -1.08
CA PHE A 112 9.17 12.54 -1.08
C PHE A 112 7.80 13.06 -0.61
N GLU A 113 7.76 13.77 0.53
CA GLU A 113 6.51 14.32 1.06
C GLU A 113 5.92 15.41 0.15
N GLU A 114 6.73 16.25 -0.48
CA GLU A 114 6.27 17.22 -1.49
C GLU A 114 5.64 16.48 -2.69
N LYS A 115 6.29 15.46 -3.20
CA LYS A 115 5.75 14.67 -4.32
C LYS A 115 4.45 13.96 -3.95
N LEU A 116 4.31 13.49 -2.71
CA LEU A 116 3.03 12.96 -2.22
C LEU A 116 1.94 14.03 -2.23
N LYS A 117 2.22 15.26 -1.80
CA LYS A 117 1.24 16.37 -1.80
C LYS A 117 0.77 16.74 -3.21
N ASP A 118 1.61 16.54 -4.21
CA ASP A 118 1.24 16.73 -5.63
C ASP A 118 0.37 15.59 -6.17
N ASN A 119 0.32 14.45 -5.49
CA ASN A 119 -0.47 13.32 -5.91
C ASN A 119 -1.94 13.48 -5.49
N THR A 120 -2.86 13.34 -6.46
CA THR A 120 -4.29 13.56 -6.23
C THR A 120 -4.97 12.59 -5.26
N SER A 121 -4.36 11.44 -5.03
CA SER A 121 -4.86 10.43 -4.09
C SER A 121 -4.39 10.65 -2.65
N PHE A 122 -3.39 11.51 -2.44
CA PHE A 122 -2.92 11.88 -1.10
C PHE A 122 -3.82 12.96 -0.51
N SER A 123 -4.58 12.63 0.52
CA SER A 123 -5.66 13.47 1.04
C SER A 123 -5.29 14.32 2.26
N ALA A 124 -4.01 14.38 2.63
CA ALA A 124 -3.52 15.08 3.82
C ALA A 124 -2.46 16.16 3.45
N LYS A 125 -2.15 17.06 4.40
CA LYS A 125 -1.08 18.07 4.23
C LYS A 125 0.30 17.53 4.55
N SER A 126 0.38 16.39 5.25
CA SER A 126 1.61 15.70 5.59
C SER A 126 1.33 14.23 5.91
N ILE A 127 2.38 13.39 5.88
CA ILE A 127 2.27 12.00 6.30
C ILE A 127 1.84 11.91 7.77
N SER A 128 2.37 12.77 8.63
CA SER A 128 1.97 12.83 10.04
C SER A 128 0.48 13.13 10.23
N GLU A 129 -0.09 14.01 9.41
CA GLU A 129 -1.53 14.30 9.43
C GLU A 129 -2.34 13.10 8.93
N LEU A 130 -1.88 12.43 7.88
CA LEU A 130 -2.55 11.22 7.37
C LEU A 130 -2.59 10.14 8.44
N ILE A 131 -1.47 9.85 9.09
CA ILE A 131 -1.38 8.85 10.16
C ILE A 131 -2.34 9.22 11.30
N ARG A 132 -2.33 10.48 11.74
CA ARG A 132 -3.17 10.96 12.86
C ARG A 132 -4.66 10.87 12.58
N ASN A 133 -5.07 11.09 11.34
CA ASN A 133 -6.46 11.07 10.92
C ASN A 133 -6.96 9.69 10.47
N SER A 134 -6.07 8.73 10.37
CA SER A 134 -6.40 7.34 10.03
C SER A 134 -6.62 6.49 11.27
N ASP A 135 -7.34 5.37 11.10
CA ASP A 135 -7.40 4.32 12.13
C ASP A 135 -6.17 3.38 12.08
N PHE A 136 -5.02 3.91 11.67
CA PHE A 136 -3.81 3.13 11.59
C PHE A 136 -3.30 2.79 12.99
N GLU A 137 -3.17 1.50 13.27
CA GLU A 137 -2.70 1.03 14.57
C GLU A 137 -1.19 1.24 14.69
N ILE A 138 -0.80 2.18 15.55
CA ILE A 138 0.60 2.41 15.91
C ILE A 138 0.93 1.49 17.10
N ARG A 139 2.06 0.83 17.05
CA ARG A 139 2.56 0.02 18.17
C ARG A 139 2.70 0.90 19.43
N ALA A 140 2.45 0.30 20.59
CA ALA A 140 2.46 1.01 21.88
C ALA A 140 3.83 1.65 22.25
N ASP A 141 4.91 1.17 21.64
CA ASP A 141 6.29 1.64 21.85
C ASP A 141 6.73 2.69 20.81
N LEU A 142 5.85 3.04 19.84
CA LEU A 142 6.10 4.03 18.79
C LEU A 142 5.10 5.18 18.90
N ASP A 143 5.52 6.34 18.40
CA ASP A 143 4.65 7.48 18.15
C ASP A 143 4.84 7.98 16.71
N ILE A 144 4.01 8.91 16.29
CA ILE A 144 4.03 9.44 14.92
C ILE A 144 5.38 10.09 14.60
N ASP A 145 5.97 10.79 15.57
CA ASP A 145 7.24 11.48 15.36
C ASP A 145 8.37 10.47 15.14
N LYS A 146 8.33 9.34 15.83
CA LYS A 146 9.29 8.25 15.65
C LYS A 146 9.14 7.56 14.30
N ILE A 147 7.91 7.34 13.84
CA ILE A 147 7.65 6.80 12.49
C ILE A 147 8.25 7.73 11.42
N ILE A 148 7.99 9.04 11.52
CA ILE A 148 8.54 10.03 10.60
C ILE A 148 10.07 10.10 10.68
N GLU A 149 10.65 10.00 11.86
CA GLU A 149 12.10 9.94 12.04
C GLU A 149 12.71 8.71 11.34
N ASN A 150 12.10 7.55 11.51
CA ASN A 150 12.54 6.32 10.84
C ASN A 150 12.46 6.45 9.31
N MET A 151 11.36 7.01 8.78
CA MET A 151 11.22 7.28 7.34
C MET A 151 12.30 8.20 6.78
N LYS A 152 12.87 9.11 7.60
CA LYS A 152 13.97 10.00 7.19
C LYS A 152 15.33 9.31 7.20
N GLN A 153 15.45 8.18 7.86
CA GLN A 153 16.70 7.42 8.00
C GLN A 153 16.79 6.24 7.02
N ASN A 154 15.66 5.79 6.49
CA ASN A 154 15.55 4.72 5.52
C ASN A 154 15.61 5.25 4.09
#